data_f1968108734815f95bad19786129e316
#
_entry.id   f1968108734815f95bad19786129e316
#
_cell.length_a   1.000
_cell.length_b   1.000
_cell.length_c   1.000
_cell.angle_alpha   90.00
_cell.angle_beta   90.00
_cell.angle_gamma   90.00
#
_symmetry.space_group_name_H-M   'P 1'
#
loop_
_entity.id
_entity.type
_entity.pdbx_description
1 polymer ?
#
loop_
_entity_poly.entity_id
_entity_poly.type
_entity_poly.pdbx_seq_one_letter_code
_entity_poly.pdbx_strand_id
1 'polypeptide(L)'
;MFKKLLLALVFSAGTFLWSVSSFADGHCEGSTMNDGHTGGKYPQQYELSEYQSAAGCKMVFAENPNIVSINDTIQGNKGLAAVADRLPDEPLVVVPYDSIGSYGGTIKFLSNATEAGTSDMLSTRHVNLLRFADDLTTIVPNVAKDYEWNSDFTTLTFTLRKGHKWSNGEPFTARDVEFWYEDLMMNPKIREKPYPYLLVGGEPMTVDVIDDVTVRFNLPSPFPGLTATIAWSYNQFFMPAHFLEQFHPEIDSNA
;
A
#
# COMPACT_ATOMS: atom_id res chain seq x y z
N MET A 1 22.79 -58.29 -57.99
CA MET A 1 22.54 -56.87 -58.23
C MET A 1 21.66 -56.32 -57.10
N PHE A 2 22.25 -55.83 -56.03
CA PHE A 2 21.53 -55.25 -54.89
C PHE A 2 21.78 -53.74 -54.90
N LYS A 3 20.72 -52.95 -55.14
CA LYS A 3 20.75 -51.49 -55.00
C LYS A 3 20.54 -51.15 -53.50
N LYS A 4 21.54 -50.52 -52.90
CA LYS A 4 21.42 -49.94 -51.56
C LYS A 4 20.69 -48.61 -51.64
N LEU A 5 19.56 -48.52 -50.97
CA LEU A 5 18.79 -47.30 -50.77
C LEU A 5 19.36 -46.58 -49.52
N LEU A 6 19.97 -45.41 -49.70
CA LEU A 6 20.41 -44.58 -48.61
C LEU A 6 19.25 -43.67 -48.19
N LEU A 7 18.77 -43.87 -46.98
CA LEU A 7 17.74 -43.02 -46.38
C LEU A 7 18.48 -41.87 -45.64
N ALA A 8 18.39 -40.67 -46.19
CA ALA A 8 18.89 -39.49 -45.51
C ALA A 8 17.84 -38.97 -44.53
N LEU A 9 18.13 -39.07 -43.22
CA LEU A 9 17.37 -38.42 -42.16
C LEU A 9 17.75 -36.94 -42.13
N VAL A 10 16.82 -36.10 -42.54
CA VAL A 10 16.95 -34.63 -42.34
C VAL A 10 16.47 -34.32 -40.93
N PHE A 11 17.42 -34.07 -40.05
CA PHE A 11 17.13 -33.45 -38.74
C PHE A 11 16.81 -31.98 -38.97
N SER A 12 15.55 -31.59 -38.95
CA SER A 12 15.17 -30.19 -38.83
C SER A 12 15.38 -29.77 -37.39
N ALA A 13 16.48 -29.09 -37.13
CA ALA A 13 16.66 -28.33 -35.89
C ALA A 13 15.67 -27.17 -35.90
N GLY A 14 14.53 -27.38 -35.25
CA GLY A 14 13.62 -26.29 -34.93
C GLY A 14 14.31 -25.34 -33.94
N THR A 15 14.86 -24.24 -34.43
CA THR A 15 15.24 -23.14 -33.60
C THR A 15 13.98 -22.52 -33.00
N PHE A 16 13.68 -22.88 -31.76
CA PHE A 16 12.76 -22.09 -30.95
C PHE A 16 13.40 -20.70 -30.78
N LEU A 17 13.01 -19.79 -31.64
CA LEU A 17 13.22 -18.36 -31.43
C LEU A 17 12.32 -17.97 -30.24
N TRP A 18 12.88 -17.97 -29.07
CA TRP A 18 12.32 -17.17 -27.99
C TRP A 18 12.34 -15.73 -28.52
N SER A 19 11.17 -15.19 -28.79
CA SER A 19 11.01 -13.77 -29.02
C SER A 19 11.31 -13.08 -27.69
N VAL A 20 12.58 -12.71 -27.50
CA VAL A 20 12.92 -11.70 -26.50
C VAL A 20 12.31 -10.43 -27.05
N SER A 21 11.18 -10.01 -26.48
CA SER A 21 10.64 -8.69 -26.74
C SER A 21 11.71 -7.69 -26.29
N SER A 22 12.51 -7.21 -27.24
CA SER A 22 13.45 -6.14 -26.97
C SER A 22 12.62 -4.88 -26.72
N PHE A 23 12.53 -4.47 -25.47
CA PHE A 23 12.03 -3.15 -25.10
C PHE A 23 12.97 -2.12 -25.71
N ALA A 24 12.53 -1.47 -26.78
CA ALA A 24 13.36 -0.59 -27.60
C ALA A 24 13.81 0.67 -26.84
N ASP A 25 13.21 0.97 -25.69
CA ASP A 25 13.44 2.16 -24.86
C ASP A 25 13.77 1.85 -23.39
N GLY A 26 13.86 0.58 -22.99
CA GLY A 26 14.19 0.15 -21.62
C GLY A 26 13.08 0.40 -20.59
N HIS A 27 11.83 0.62 -21.01
CA HIS A 27 10.68 0.78 -20.13
C HIS A 27 10.00 -0.56 -19.86
N CYS A 28 9.48 -0.74 -18.62
CA CYS A 28 8.65 -1.89 -18.26
C CYS A 28 7.20 -1.67 -18.70
N GLU A 29 6.61 -2.65 -19.37
CA GLU A 29 5.17 -2.67 -19.62
C GLU A 29 4.35 -3.16 -18.42
N GLY A 30 5.01 -3.55 -17.35
CA GLY A 30 4.45 -4.25 -16.21
C GLY A 30 4.52 -5.77 -16.39
N SER A 31 4.55 -6.47 -15.28
CA SER A 31 4.64 -7.94 -15.25
C SER A 31 3.59 -8.50 -14.31
N THR A 32 3.28 -9.77 -14.49
CA THR A 32 2.38 -10.53 -13.63
C THR A 32 3.16 -11.60 -12.85
N MET A 33 2.53 -12.23 -11.87
CA MET A 33 3.15 -13.37 -11.18
C MET A 33 3.39 -14.56 -12.13
N ASN A 34 2.56 -14.71 -13.16
CA ASN A 34 2.75 -15.73 -14.19
C ASN A 34 4.05 -15.53 -15.00
N ASP A 35 4.60 -14.31 -15.01
CA ASP A 35 5.90 -14.00 -15.61
C ASP A 35 7.08 -14.32 -14.68
N GLY A 36 6.83 -14.86 -13.49
CA GLY A 36 7.83 -15.26 -12.52
C GLY A 36 8.19 -14.20 -11.46
N HIS A 37 7.50 -13.06 -11.45
CA HIS A 37 7.71 -11.99 -10.46
C HIS A 37 6.81 -12.22 -9.24
N THR A 38 7.27 -13.03 -8.29
CA THR A 38 6.46 -13.45 -7.12
C THR A 38 6.50 -12.52 -5.93
N GLY A 39 7.40 -11.54 -5.90
CA GLY A 39 7.61 -10.58 -4.82
C GLY A 39 9.07 -10.53 -4.36
N GLY A 40 9.40 -9.47 -3.63
CA GLY A 40 10.68 -9.28 -2.94
C GLY A 40 10.64 -9.84 -1.51
N LYS A 41 10.86 -8.97 -0.52
CA LYS A 41 10.76 -9.32 0.91
C LYS A 41 9.37 -9.86 1.29
N TYR A 42 8.33 -9.35 0.64
CA TYR A 42 6.93 -9.72 0.89
C TYR A 42 6.28 -10.30 -0.37
N PRO A 43 5.33 -11.24 -0.24
CA PRO A 43 4.62 -11.81 -1.39
C PRO A 43 3.97 -10.73 -2.25
N GLN A 44 4.09 -10.85 -3.57
CA GLN A 44 3.54 -9.94 -4.59
C GLN A 44 3.98 -8.47 -4.50
N GLN A 45 4.91 -8.14 -3.60
CA GLN A 45 5.34 -6.77 -3.35
C GLN A 45 6.82 -6.60 -3.59
N TYR A 46 7.16 -5.48 -4.21
CA TYR A 46 8.52 -4.98 -4.37
C TYR A 46 8.56 -3.49 -4.01
N GLU A 47 9.70 -3.03 -3.54
CA GLU A 47 10.04 -1.62 -3.68
C GLU A 47 10.32 -1.33 -5.16
N LEU A 48 10.11 -0.09 -5.61
CA LEU A 48 10.26 0.27 -7.03
C LEU A 48 11.64 -0.08 -7.58
N SER A 49 12.70 0.29 -6.87
CA SER A 49 14.08 0.01 -7.27
C SER A 49 14.38 -1.49 -7.35
N GLU A 50 13.84 -2.27 -6.42
CA GLU A 50 13.94 -3.73 -6.38
C GLU A 50 13.23 -4.37 -7.57
N TYR A 51 12.01 -3.93 -7.87
CA TYR A 51 11.26 -4.41 -9.03
C TYR A 51 11.98 -4.10 -10.34
N GLN A 52 12.43 -2.86 -10.52
CA GLN A 52 13.15 -2.45 -11.72
C GLN A 52 14.44 -3.27 -11.92
N SER A 53 15.13 -3.58 -10.84
CA SER A 53 16.32 -4.44 -10.87
C SER A 53 15.98 -5.87 -11.27
N ALA A 54 14.91 -6.46 -10.70
CA ALA A 54 14.45 -7.81 -11.00
C ALA A 54 13.93 -7.94 -12.43
N ALA A 55 13.19 -6.95 -12.91
CA ALA A 55 12.61 -6.93 -14.26
C ALA A 55 13.61 -6.48 -15.35
N GLY A 56 14.75 -5.87 -14.97
CA GLY A 56 15.75 -5.37 -15.90
C GLY A 56 15.31 -4.16 -16.73
N CYS A 57 14.33 -3.40 -16.24
CA CYS A 57 13.74 -2.27 -16.96
C CYS A 57 13.32 -1.15 -16.01
N LYS A 58 12.96 0.03 -16.53
CA LYS A 58 12.43 1.14 -15.74
C LYS A 58 10.92 1.24 -15.86
N MET A 59 10.23 1.41 -14.73
CA MET A 59 8.79 1.65 -14.72
C MET A 59 8.48 3.05 -15.25
N VAL A 60 7.46 3.13 -16.10
CA VAL A 60 6.82 4.39 -16.50
C VAL A 60 5.47 4.45 -15.83
N PHE A 61 5.23 5.53 -15.06
CA PHE A 61 3.97 5.73 -14.39
C PHE A 61 2.94 6.30 -15.36
N ALA A 62 1.93 5.50 -15.69
CA ALA A 62 0.79 5.95 -16.46
C ALA A 62 -0.31 6.46 -15.52
N GLU A 63 -0.92 7.56 -15.89
CA GLU A 63 -2.06 8.12 -15.19
C GLU A 63 -3.37 7.56 -15.75
N ASN A 64 -4.37 7.40 -14.88
CA ASN A 64 -5.73 7.13 -15.34
C ASN A 64 -6.17 8.26 -16.29
N PRO A 65 -6.50 7.99 -17.54
CA PRO A 65 -6.82 9.03 -18.54
C PRO A 65 -8.04 9.89 -18.17
N ASN A 66 -8.89 9.40 -17.24
CA ASN A 66 -10.07 10.11 -16.77
C ASN A 66 -9.84 10.88 -15.46
N ILE A 67 -8.64 10.82 -14.87
CA ILE A 67 -8.42 11.36 -13.51
C ILE A 67 -8.64 12.87 -13.45
N VAL A 68 -8.26 13.61 -14.47
CA VAL A 68 -8.44 15.06 -14.53
C VAL A 68 -9.93 15.40 -14.52
N SER A 69 -10.72 14.76 -15.37
CA SER A 69 -12.16 14.99 -15.44
C SER A 69 -12.89 14.56 -14.16
N ILE A 70 -12.43 13.48 -13.50
CA ILE A 70 -12.97 13.05 -12.20
C ILE A 70 -12.65 14.10 -11.14
N ASN A 71 -11.40 14.56 -11.08
CA ASN A 71 -10.97 15.58 -10.13
C ASN A 71 -11.76 16.90 -10.30
N ASP A 72 -12.05 17.31 -11.53
CA ASP A 72 -12.79 18.53 -11.85
C ASP A 72 -14.26 18.46 -11.40
N THR A 73 -14.80 17.26 -11.17
CA THR A 73 -16.16 17.09 -10.60
C THR A 73 -16.22 17.36 -9.10
N ILE A 74 -15.08 17.39 -8.40
CA ILE A 74 -15.01 17.59 -6.95
C ILE A 74 -14.84 19.08 -6.67
N GLN A 75 -15.86 19.70 -6.11
CA GLN A 75 -15.85 21.13 -5.80
C GLN A 75 -14.69 21.50 -4.87
N GLY A 76 -13.92 22.49 -5.25
CA GLY A 76 -12.79 23.00 -4.46
C GLY A 76 -11.48 22.27 -4.67
N ASN A 77 -11.45 21.21 -5.44
CA ASN A 77 -10.18 20.54 -5.77
C ASN A 77 -9.31 21.43 -6.66
N LYS A 78 -8.03 21.42 -6.35
CA LYS A 78 -7.00 22.04 -7.19
C LYS A 78 -6.65 21.11 -8.34
N GLY A 79 -6.01 21.65 -9.38
CA GLY A 79 -5.41 20.85 -10.45
C GLY A 79 -4.42 19.83 -9.86
N LEU A 80 -4.41 18.62 -10.42
CA LEU A 80 -3.50 17.56 -9.98
C LEU A 80 -2.07 17.84 -10.46
N ALA A 81 -1.11 17.65 -9.59
CA ALA A 81 0.30 17.56 -9.97
C ALA A 81 0.55 16.35 -10.88
N ALA A 82 1.69 16.32 -11.58
CA ALA A 82 2.08 15.15 -12.36
C ALA A 82 2.11 13.89 -11.47
N VAL A 83 1.83 12.72 -12.06
CA VAL A 83 1.74 11.46 -11.29
C VAL A 83 3.03 11.17 -10.51
N ALA A 84 4.20 11.44 -11.11
CA ALA A 84 5.50 11.25 -10.45
C ALA A 84 5.67 12.15 -9.20
N ASP A 85 5.09 13.35 -9.21
CA ASP A 85 5.17 14.28 -8.07
C ASP A 85 4.19 13.93 -6.94
N ARG A 86 3.23 13.05 -7.20
CA ARG A 86 2.25 12.57 -6.22
C ARG A 86 2.67 11.27 -5.53
N LEU A 87 3.62 10.55 -6.10
CA LEU A 87 4.12 9.28 -5.56
C LEU A 87 5.22 9.52 -4.52
N PRO A 88 5.42 8.59 -3.57
CA PRO A 88 6.60 8.60 -2.70
C PRO A 88 7.88 8.31 -3.50
N ASP A 89 9.05 8.54 -2.88
CA ASP A 89 10.38 8.31 -3.51
C ASP A 89 10.54 6.85 -3.96
N GLU A 90 10.04 5.91 -3.16
CA GLU A 90 10.01 4.47 -3.44
C GLU A 90 8.57 3.94 -3.32
N PRO A 91 7.77 4.02 -4.38
CA PRO A 91 6.42 3.49 -4.39
C PRO A 91 6.40 1.97 -4.24
N LEU A 92 5.38 1.47 -3.56
CA LEU A 92 5.09 0.04 -3.52
C LEU A 92 4.63 -0.44 -4.91
N VAL A 93 5.31 -1.44 -5.44
CA VAL A 93 4.90 -2.16 -6.64
C VAL A 93 4.19 -3.44 -6.24
N VAL A 94 2.91 -3.55 -6.56
CA VAL A 94 2.12 -4.77 -6.36
C VAL A 94 1.99 -5.49 -7.70
N VAL A 95 2.45 -6.73 -7.75
CA VAL A 95 2.41 -7.55 -8.97
C VAL A 95 1.09 -8.31 -9.03
N PRO A 96 0.25 -8.11 -10.06
CA PRO A 96 -1.00 -8.84 -10.23
C PRO A 96 -0.74 -10.30 -10.59
N TYR A 97 -1.72 -11.19 -10.32
CA TYR A 97 -1.59 -12.61 -10.64
C TYR A 97 -1.56 -12.87 -12.16
N ASP A 98 -2.62 -12.49 -12.85
CA ASP A 98 -2.86 -12.91 -14.24
C ASP A 98 -2.73 -11.78 -15.25
N SER A 99 -3.18 -10.58 -14.90
CA SER A 99 -3.22 -9.46 -15.83
C SER A 99 -3.22 -8.11 -15.12
N ILE A 100 -2.67 -7.12 -15.81
CA ILE A 100 -2.77 -5.72 -15.41
C ILE A 100 -4.19 -5.25 -15.71
N GLY A 101 -4.81 -4.57 -14.74
CA GLY A 101 -6.15 -4.02 -14.88
C GLY A 101 -6.24 -2.92 -15.94
N SER A 102 -7.45 -2.68 -16.43
CA SER A 102 -7.76 -1.54 -17.29
C SER A 102 -8.52 -0.46 -16.53
N TYR A 103 -8.20 0.79 -16.79
CA TYR A 103 -8.92 1.92 -16.19
C TYR A 103 -10.35 2.01 -16.71
N GLY A 104 -11.29 2.36 -15.83
CA GLY A 104 -12.70 2.59 -16.17
C GLY A 104 -13.65 1.51 -15.66
N GLY A 105 -14.87 1.54 -16.18
CA GLY A 105 -15.93 0.61 -15.77
C GLY A 105 -16.67 1.05 -14.50
N THR A 106 -17.61 0.19 -14.08
CA THR A 106 -18.43 0.39 -12.89
C THR A 106 -18.50 -0.89 -12.08
N ILE A 107 -18.11 -0.83 -10.82
CA ILE A 107 -18.26 -1.95 -9.89
C ILE A 107 -19.71 -1.97 -9.41
N LYS A 108 -20.38 -3.11 -9.56
CA LYS A 108 -21.72 -3.38 -9.04
C LYS A 108 -21.66 -4.45 -7.97
N PHE A 109 -22.25 -4.19 -6.82
CA PHE A 109 -22.29 -5.15 -5.70
C PHE A 109 -23.60 -5.01 -4.93
N LEU A 110 -23.88 -5.99 -4.06
CA LEU A 110 -25.02 -5.97 -3.15
C LEU A 110 -24.60 -5.37 -1.82
N SER A 111 -25.47 -4.56 -1.22
CA SER A 111 -25.26 -3.98 0.10
C SER A 111 -26.44 -4.29 1.01
N ASN A 112 -26.17 -4.58 2.27
CA ASN A 112 -27.18 -4.67 3.33
C ASN A 112 -27.54 -3.29 3.88
N ALA A 113 -26.70 -2.27 3.63
CA ALA A 113 -26.94 -0.93 4.13
C ALA A 113 -27.88 -0.18 3.17
N THR A 114 -29.01 0.26 3.70
CA THR A 114 -29.97 1.11 2.97
C THR A 114 -29.48 2.55 2.83
N GLU A 115 -28.48 2.93 3.62
CA GLU A 115 -27.90 4.26 3.69
C GLU A 115 -26.48 4.27 3.12
N ALA A 116 -26.31 4.77 1.93
CA ALA A 116 -25.03 5.02 1.27
C ALA A 116 -24.03 3.85 1.19
N GLY A 117 -24.33 2.66 1.73
CA GLY A 117 -23.50 1.45 1.66
C GLY A 117 -22.07 1.62 2.16
N THR A 118 -21.79 2.57 3.04
CA THR A 118 -20.43 2.94 3.44
C THR A 118 -19.66 1.78 4.07
N SER A 119 -20.31 0.97 4.89
CA SER A 119 -19.70 -0.21 5.51
C SER A 119 -19.28 -1.26 4.48
N ASP A 120 -20.10 -1.49 3.47
CA ASP A 120 -19.83 -2.49 2.44
C ASP A 120 -18.75 -2.02 1.44
N MET A 121 -18.56 -0.69 1.32
CA MET A 121 -17.52 -0.09 0.49
C MET A 121 -16.17 0.07 1.19
N LEU A 122 -16.09 -0.16 2.49
CA LEU A 122 -14.87 0.04 3.25
C LEU A 122 -13.71 -0.80 2.71
N SER A 123 -13.95 -2.05 2.33
CA SER A 123 -12.94 -2.93 1.76
C SER A 123 -12.31 -2.42 0.47
N THR A 124 -12.99 -1.56 -0.29
CA THR A 124 -12.50 -1.03 -1.57
C THR A 124 -11.78 0.32 -1.43
N ARG A 125 -12.05 1.07 -0.35
CA ARG A 125 -11.49 2.41 -0.13
C ARG A 125 -10.56 2.49 1.08
N HIS A 126 -10.50 1.43 1.88
CA HIS A 126 -9.80 1.44 3.15
C HIS A 126 -8.34 1.08 2.95
N VAL A 127 -7.46 1.91 3.48
CA VAL A 127 -6.01 1.66 3.52
C VAL A 127 -5.51 1.84 4.94
N ASN A 128 -4.55 0.99 5.35
CA ASN A 128 -3.92 1.07 6.66
C ASN A 128 -2.40 0.90 6.51
N LEU A 129 -1.66 1.03 7.60
CA LEU A 129 -0.20 0.82 7.62
C LEU A 129 0.16 -0.56 7.10
N LEU A 130 -0.62 -1.59 7.48
CA LEU A 130 -0.46 -2.97 7.07
C LEU A 130 -1.73 -3.46 6.36
N ARG A 131 -1.61 -4.58 5.64
CA ARG A 131 -2.73 -5.33 5.06
C ARG A 131 -2.45 -6.83 5.12
N PHE A 132 -3.47 -7.65 4.93
CA PHE A 132 -3.26 -9.05 4.60
C PHE A 132 -2.84 -9.19 3.14
N ALA A 133 -1.94 -10.12 2.87
CA ALA A 133 -1.70 -10.60 1.51
C ALA A 133 -2.90 -11.41 1.01
N ASP A 134 -2.89 -11.82 -0.25
CA ASP A 134 -4.00 -12.52 -0.89
C ASP A 134 -4.27 -13.93 -0.30
N ASP A 135 -3.29 -14.48 0.44
CA ASP A 135 -3.46 -15.72 1.21
C ASP A 135 -4.32 -15.53 2.48
N LEU A 136 -4.68 -14.29 2.82
CA LEU A 136 -5.44 -13.87 3.99
C LEU A 136 -4.82 -14.27 5.35
N THR A 137 -3.55 -14.61 5.35
CA THR A 137 -2.79 -15.04 6.53
C THR A 137 -1.49 -14.27 6.72
N THR A 138 -0.79 -13.98 5.65
CA THR A 138 0.47 -13.21 5.68
C THR A 138 0.16 -11.73 5.83
N ILE A 139 0.76 -11.09 6.84
CA ILE A 139 0.64 -9.65 7.05
C ILE A 139 1.81 -8.96 6.33
N VAL A 140 1.47 -8.00 5.50
CA VAL A 140 2.44 -7.27 4.66
C VAL A 140 2.29 -5.75 4.83
N PRO A 141 3.35 -4.97 4.60
CA PRO A 141 3.27 -3.52 4.55
C PRO A 141 2.28 -3.05 3.47
N ASN A 142 1.66 -1.88 3.72
CA ASN A 142 0.79 -1.22 2.78
C ASN A 142 1.19 0.27 2.67
N VAL A 143 0.61 1.15 3.51
CA VAL A 143 1.05 2.55 3.61
C VAL A 143 2.45 2.64 4.23
N ALA A 144 2.73 1.82 5.26
CA ALA A 144 4.09 1.66 5.74
C ALA A 144 4.98 0.99 4.69
N LYS A 145 6.27 1.30 4.73
CA LYS A 145 7.29 0.63 3.93
C LYS A 145 7.72 -0.69 4.55
N ASP A 146 7.85 -0.71 5.88
CA ASP A 146 8.29 -1.87 6.65
C ASP A 146 7.81 -1.79 8.09
N TYR A 147 7.92 -2.89 8.82
CA TYR A 147 7.67 -2.94 10.25
C TYR A 147 8.56 -3.98 10.92
N GLU A 148 8.89 -3.73 12.18
CA GLU A 148 9.74 -4.60 12.98
C GLU A 148 9.27 -4.68 14.42
N TRP A 149 9.23 -5.90 14.96
CA TRP A 149 9.02 -6.18 16.37
C TRP A 149 10.34 -6.31 17.11
N ASN A 150 10.39 -5.85 18.36
CA ASN A 150 11.42 -6.29 19.25
C ASN A 150 11.21 -7.77 19.68
N SER A 151 12.20 -8.38 20.34
CA SER A 151 12.20 -9.80 20.65
C SER A 151 11.08 -10.28 21.59
N ASP A 152 10.49 -9.40 22.38
CA ASP A 152 9.46 -9.70 23.37
C ASP A 152 8.05 -9.18 22.99
N PHE A 153 7.89 -8.67 21.76
CA PHE A 153 6.63 -8.15 21.22
C PHE A 153 5.98 -7.04 22.05
N THR A 154 6.80 -6.22 22.71
CA THR A 154 6.37 -5.05 23.45
C THR A 154 6.62 -3.74 22.69
N THR A 155 7.36 -3.79 21.58
CA THR A 155 7.64 -2.62 20.75
C THR A 155 7.49 -2.96 19.27
N LEU A 156 6.64 -2.20 18.58
CA LEU A 156 6.43 -2.30 17.13
C LEU A 156 6.87 -1.00 16.48
N THR A 157 7.89 -1.07 15.63
CA THR A 157 8.41 0.08 14.89
C THR A 157 7.98 -0.01 13.43
N PHE A 158 7.44 1.07 12.91
CA PHE A 158 7.12 1.23 11.48
C PHE A 158 8.12 2.16 10.82
N THR A 159 8.53 1.79 9.62
CA THR A 159 9.17 2.69 8.67
C THR A 159 8.15 3.12 7.64
N LEU A 160 7.89 4.42 7.50
CA LEU A 160 7.00 5.00 6.49
C LEU A 160 7.73 5.22 5.17
N ARG A 161 6.98 5.45 4.09
CA ARG A 161 7.55 5.75 2.77
C ARG A 161 7.93 7.22 2.69
N LYS A 162 9.22 7.49 2.50
CA LYS A 162 9.72 8.85 2.32
C LYS A 162 9.08 9.50 1.09
N GLY A 163 8.70 10.77 1.23
CA GLY A 163 8.06 11.53 0.16
C GLY A 163 6.57 11.19 -0.07
N HIS A 164 5.96 10.30 0.75
CA HIS A 164 4.52 10.06 0.71
C HIS A 164 3.74 11.32 1.06
N LYS A 165 2.61 11.53 0.39
CA LYS A 165 1.83 12.76 0.51
C LYS A 165 0.35 12.47 0.71
N TRP A 166 -0.30 13.38 1.41
CA TRP A 166 -1.75 13.48 1.43
C TRP A 166 -2.30 14.00 0.09
N SER A 167 -3.59 13.89 -0.12
CA SER A 167 -4.25 14.31 -1.38
C SER A 167 -4.13 15.81 -1.68
N ASN A 168 -3.86 16.63 -0.67
CA ASN A 168 -3.61 18.07 -0.81
C ASN A 168 -2.13 18.42 -1.10
N GLY A 169 -1.25 17.41 -1.16
CA GLY A 169 0.18 17.55 -1.43
C GLY A 169 1.06 17.69 -0.18
N GLU A 170 0.48 17.83 1.00
CA GLU A 170 1.24 17.90 2.25
C GLU A 170 1.89 16.54 2.59
N PRO A 171 3.07 16.52 3.23
CA PRO A 171 3.75 15.28 3.60
C PRO A 171 2.91 14.41 4.53
N PHE A 172 2.96 13.10 4.30
CA PHE A 172 2.51 12.09 5.25
C PHE A 172 3.70 11.66 6.11
N THR A 173 3.59 11.81 7.42
CA THR A 173 4.70 11.61 8.37
C THR A 173 4.31 10.78 9.58
N ALA A 174 5.29 10.44 10.42
CA ALA A 174 5.07 9.76 11.69
C ALA A 174 4.17 10.56 12.65
N ARG A 175 4.14 11.92 12.54
CA ARG A 175 3.21 12.77 13.30
C ARG A 175 1.75 12.45 13.01
N ASP A 176 1.40 12.08 11.78
CA ASP A 176 0.01 11.72 11.41
C ASP A 176 -0.47 10.46 12.12
N VAL A 177 0.45 9.53 12.42
CA VAL A 177 0.18 8.30 13.18
C VAL A 177 0.05 8.61 14.68
N GLU A 178 0.99 9.37 15.25
CA GLU A 178 0.95 9.82 16.64
C GLU A 178 -0.31 10.63 16.91
N PHE A 179 -0.61 11.63 16.08
CA PHE A 179 -1.80 12.47 16.19
C PHE A 179 -3.08 11.66 16.23
N TRP A 180 -3.20 10.66 15.33
CA TRP A 180 -4.38 9.79 15.34
C TRP A 180 -4.50 9.01 16.64
N TYR A 181 -3.41 8.46 17.17
CA TYR A 181 -3.46 7.64 18.37
C TYR A 181 -3.61 8.50 19.64
N GLU A 182 -2.67 9.40 19.86
CA GLU A 182 -2.59 10.17 21.11
C GLU A 182 -3.67 11.27 21.17
N ASP A 183 -3.75 12.10 20.13
CA ASP A 183 -4.60 13.28 20.15
C ASP A 183 -6.08 12.97 19.85
N LEU A 184 -6.38 11.95 19.04
CA LEU A 184 -7.77 11.63 18.69
C LEU A 184 -8.33 10.42 19.44
N MET A 185 -7.60 9.28 19.45
CA MET A 185 -8.16 8.03 19.99
C MET A 185 -8.04 7.91 21.50
N MET A 186 -6.98 8.44 22.10
CA MET A 186 -6.75 8.41 23.56
C MET A 186 -7.22 9.70 24.26
N ASN A 187 -7.57 10.75 23.52
CA ASN A 187 -8.00 12.01 24.09
C ASN A 187 -9.47 11.96 24.57
N PRO A 188 -9.76 12.09 25.89
CA PRO A 188 -11.11 11.99 26.42
C PRO A 188 -12.05 13.12 26.01
N LYS A 189 -11.52 14.26 25.50
CA LYS A 189 -12.35 15.35 24.96
C LYS A 189 -12.86 15.07 23.57
N ILE A 190 -12.16 14.21 22.82
CA ILE A 190 -12.55 13.78 21.47
C ILE A 190 -13.34 12.48 21.55
N ARG A 191 -12.87 11.54 22.38
CA ARG A 191 -13.47 10.22 22.56
C ARG A 191 -13.52 9.86 24.04
N GLU A 192 -14.70 9.80 24.58
CA GLU A 192 -14.91 9.49 26.02
C GLU A 192 -14.22 8.20 26.48
N LYS A 193 -14.22 7.17 25.62
CA LYS A 193 -13.57 5.88 25.90
C LYS A 193 -12.83 5.37 24.66
N PRO A 194 -11.56 4.98 24.80
CA PRO A 194 -10.84 4.32 23.71
C PRO A 194 -11.53 3.04 23.24
N TYR A 195 -11.31 2.68 21.98
CA TYR A 195 -11.74 1.37 21.51
C TYR A 195 -10.96 0.26 22.21
N PRO A 196 -11.62 -0.82 22.67
CA PRO A 196 -10.94 -1.92 23.39
C PRO A 196 -9.76 -2.54 22.62
N TYR A 197 -9.82 -2.58 21.29
CA TYR A 197 -8.75 -3.15 20.46
C TYR A 197 -7.51 -2.24 20.34
N LEU A 198 -7.58 -1.01 20.85
CA LEU A 198 -6.43 -0.09 20.97
C LEU A 198 -5.76 -0.17 22.34
N LEU A 199 -6.30 -0.99 23.24
CA LEU A 199 -5.77 -1.22 24.58
C LEU A 199 -5.12 -2.60 24.63
N VAL A 200 -3.99 -2.71 25.28
CA VAL A 200 -3.29 -3.97 25.50
C VAL A 200 -3.41 -4.35 26.96
N GLY A 201 -4.17 -5.43 27.25
CA GLY A 201 -4.49 -5.79 28.63
C GLY A 201 -5.37 -4.78 29.37
N GLY A 202 -6.06 -3.89 28.65
CA GLY A 202 -6.87 -2.80 29.19
C GLY A 202 -6.13 -1.48 29.37
N GLU A 203 -4.82 -1.45 29.11
CA GLU A 203 -3.98 -0.26 29.23
C GLU A 203 -3.63 0.31 27.84
N PRO A 204 -3.51 1.64 27.70
CA PRO A 204 -3.12 2.25 26.43
C PRO A 204 -1.66 1.95 26.07
N MET A 205 -1.38 1.95 24.78
CA MET A 205 -0.03 2.01 24.24
C MET A 205 0.47 3.46 24.31
N THR A 206 1.75 3.70 24.01
CA THR A 206 2.28 5.04 23.68
C THR A 206 2.88 5.03 22.29
N VAL A 207 2.92 6.17 21.63
CA VAL A 207 3.47 6.33 20.29
C VAL A 207 4.59 7.35 20.31
N ASP A 208 5.78 6.92 19.89
CA ASP A 208 6.96 7.78 19.78
C ASP A 208 7.21 8.12 18.31
N VAL A 209 7.28 9.39 17.97
CA VAL A 209 7.86 9.87 16.71
C VAL A 209 9.38 9.91 16.85
N ILE A 210 10.07 9.00 16.15
CA ILE A 210 11.54 8.93 16.17
C ILE A 210 12.12 9.94 15.18
N ASP A 211 11.55 9.97 13.99
CA ASP A 211 11.79 10.95 12.92
C ASP A 211 10.56 11.01 11.99
N ASP A 212 10.62 11.80 10.93
CA ASP A 212 9.48 12.00 10.00
C ASP A 212 8.94 10.71 9.37
N VAL A 213 9.75 9.67 9.28
CA VAL A 213 9.40 8.40 8.63
C VAL A 213 9.48 7.19 9.57
N THR A 214 9.79 7.39 10.84
CA THR A 214 9.92 6.31 11.83
C THR A 214 9.01 6.56 13.02
N VAL A 215 8.04 5.68 13.23
CA VAL A 215 7.11 5.74 14.36
C VAL A 215 7.14 4.43 15.12
N ARG A 216 7.07 4.52 16.46
CA ARG A 216 7.17 3.37 17.36
C ARG A 216 5.97 3.32 18.29
N PHE A 217 5.31 2.16 18.33
CA PHE A 217 4.32 1.82 19.34
C PHE A 217 5.00 1.08 20.47
N ASN A 218 4.84 1.56 21.70
CA ASN A 218 5.30 0.89 22.92
C ASN A 218 4.07 0.31 23.63
N LEU A 219 4.09 -0.98 23.89
CA LEU A 219 2.98 -1.75 24.43
C LEU A 219 3.25 -2.05 25.91
N PRO A 220 2.25 -1.94 26.79
CA PRO A 220 2.39 -2.25 28.21
C PRO A 220 2.66 -3.74 28.50
N SER A 221 2.36 -4.63 27.55
CA SER A 221 2.66 -6.05 27.61
C SER A 221 2.79 -6.66 26.20
N PRO A 222 3.38 -7.87 26.04
CA PRO A 222 3.52 -8.50 24.74
C PRO A 222 2.18 -8.70 24.02
N PHE A 223 2.07 -8.16 22.77
CA PHE A 223 0.86 -8.32 21.96
C PHE A 223 1.20 -8.46 20.46
N PRO A 224 1.71 -9.61 20.00
CA PRO A 224 2.03 -9.83 18.60
C PRO A 224 0.81 -9.73 17.66
N GLY A 225 -0.42 -9.84 18.19
CA GLY A 225 -1.66 -9.67 17.44
C GLY A 225 -1.93 -8.24 16.95
N LEU A 226 -1.18 -7.23 17.40
CA LEU A 226 -1.39 -5.85 16.99
C LEU A 226 -1.23 -5.66 15.46
N THR A 227 -0.28 -6.34 14.83
CA THR A 227 -0.12 -6.28 13.37
C THR A 227 -1.34 -6.79 12.62
N ALA A 228 -1.96 -7.89 13.09
CA ALA A 228 -3.21 -8.37 12.54
C ALA A 228 -4.35 -7.37 12.79
N THR A 229 -4.42 -6.79 13.98
CA THR A 229 -5.39 -5.74 14.32
C THR A 229 -5.30 -4.55 13.37
N ILE A 230 -4.09 -4.07 13.07
CA ILE A 230 -3.86 -2.98 12.11
C ILE A 230 -4.27 -3.41 10.70
N ALA A 231 -3.92 -4.62 10.27
CA ALA A 231 -4.19 -5.11 8.93
C ALA A 231 -5.68 -5.28 8.61
N TRP A 232 -6.50 -5.70 9.59
CA TRP A 232 -7.93 -5.90 9.39
C TRP A 232 -8.80 -4.72 9.84
N SER A 233 -8.26 -3.83 10.71
CA SER A 233 -9.03 -2.71 11.26
C SER A 233 -9.54 -1.79 10.17
N TYR A 234 -10.81 -1.45 10.26
CA TYR A 234 -11.38 -0.49 9.35
C TYR A 234 -11.10 0.97 9.75
N ASN A 235 -10.61 1.21 10.94
CA ASN A 235 -10.05 2.50 11.32
C ASN A 235 -8.60 2.58 10.88
N GLN A 236 -8.27 3.59 10.11
CA GLN A 236 -6.91 3.91 9.71
C GLN A 236 -6.10 4.32 10.94
N PHE A 237 -4.86 3.84 11.04
CA PHE A 237 -3.95 4.17 12.14
C PHE A 237 -3.16 5.45 11.85
N PHE A 238 -3.79 6.41 11.19
CA PHE A 238 -3.23 7.73 10.88
C PHE A 238 -4.35 8.69 10.48
N MET A 239 -4.14 9.99 10.70
CA MET A 239 -5.02 11.07 10.24
C MET A 239 -4.18 12.30 9.89
N PRO A 240 -4.64 13.17 8.97
CA PRO A 240 -3.87 14.35 8.52
C PRO A 240 -3.76 15.40 9.64
N ALA A 241 -2.71 15.30 10.43
CA ALA A 241 -2.46 16.19 11.57
C ALA A 241 -2.47 17.66 11.13
N HIS A 242 -1.72 18.01 10.08
CA HIS A 242 -1.62 19.36 9.52
C HIS A 242 -2.98 19.99 9.17
N PHE A 243 -4.00 19.17 8.89
CA PHE A 243 -5.35 19.64 8.57
C PHE A 243 -6.27 19.64 9.79
N LEU A 244 -6.20 18.61 10.64
CA LEU A 244 -7.15 18.39 11.72
C LEU A 244 -6.78 19.16 13.00
N GLU A 245 -5.51 19.50 13.21
CA GLU A 245 -5.04 20.23 14.40
C GLU A 245 -5.77 21.58 14.57
N GLN A 246 -6.13 22.25 13.50
CA GLN A 246 -6.91 23.50 13.55
C GLN A 246 -8.34 23.35 14.13
N PHE A 247 -8.84 22.13 14.25
CA PHE A 247 -10.15 21.81 14.84
C PHE A 247 -10.01 21.10 16.19
N HIS A 248 -8.79 20.90 16.67
CA HIS A 248 -8.54 20.15 17.88
C HIS A 248 -8.61 21.06 19.13
N PRO A 249 -9.51 20.77 20.11
CA PRO A 249 -9.84 21.70 21.21
C PRO A 249 -8.68 21.97 22.19
N GLU A 250 -7.60 21.21 22.11
CA GLU A 250 -6.40 21.41 22.97
C GLU A 250 -5.20 21.95 22.20
N ILE A 251 -5.23 21.88 20.85
CA ILE A 251 -4.16 22.39 19.99
C ILE A 251 -4.51 23.80 19.50
N ASP A 252 -5.74 24.01 19.04
CA ASP A 252 -6.24 25.33 18.68
C ASP A 252 -7.27 25.83 19.70
N SER A 253 -6.96 26.91 20.37
CA SER A 253 -7.83 27.54 21.37
C SER A 253 -9.12 28.15 20.79
N ASN A 254 -9.24 28.21 19.46
CA ASN A 254 -10.41 28.70 18.74
C ASN A 254 -11.27 27.57 18.12
N ALA A 255 -10.88 26.30 18.34
CA ALA A 255 -11.57 25.12 17.82
C ALA A 255 -12.86 24.80 18.58
#